data_c6eb874e7ef02bf0be6d99e342996e69
#
_entry.id   c6eb874e7ef02bf0be6d99e342996e69
#
_cell.length_a   1.000
_cell.length_b   1.000
_cell.length_c   1.000
_cell.angle_alpha   90.00
_cell.angle_beta   90.00
_cell.angle_gamma   90.00
#
_symmetry.space_group_name_H-M   'P 1'
#
loop_
_entity.id
_entity.type
_entity.pdbx_description
1 polymer ?
#
loop_
_entity_poly.entity_id
_entity_poly.type
_entity_poly.pdbx_seq_one_letter_code
_entity_poly.pdbx_strand_id
1 'polypeptide(L)'
;PLGTGIALIFGSSWHDAQDIVWGYSKKFSREDLAELASMSFNKTWEENGLPLNIPLESEGYYAPRTPNIAREMLYNYCISRERMLKEAEVVAIEQPFAVPIPDMPGHWYIGRLDKVVDYNAQRLVLEHKTTTAYATIGNFRSDWVDSWFMSAQVKGYQFGGGLYYGNVNGVWVDGALVHRKVHDAFKLVPISHNFTLLKEWIEGTKAWIKQISEEEETFKREGKLIPGLFKRNDESCFGKYGACPFIDICRSMDDPSKLDEAPSGFVEEHWEPFSILGLEKLVAETGESNGS
;
A
#
# COMPACT_ATOMS: atom_id res chain seq x y z
N PRO A 1 -9.88 11.54 -9.91
CA PRO A 1 -10.84 10.85 -10.78
C PRO A 1 -11.90 10.13 -9.96
N LEU A 2 -13.14 10.12 -10.42
CA LEU A 2 -14.24 9.41 -9.79
C LEU A 2 -14.15 7.91 -10.13
N GLY A 3 -14.19 7.07 -9.11
CA GLY A 3 -14.22 5.62 -9.21
C GLY A 3 -12.87 4.93 -8.96
N THR A 4 -12.93 3.84 -8.24
CA THR A 4 -11.76 3.00 -7.91
C THR A 4 -11.71 1.80 -8.86
N GLY A 5 -10.56 1.54 -9.47
CA GLY A 5 -10.41 0.42 -10.39
C GLY A 5 -10.53 -0.96 -9.70
N ILE A 6 -11.10 -1.96 -10.41
CA ILE A 6 -11.31 -3.33 -9.88
C ILE A 6 -10.05 -3.93 -9.26
N ALA A 7 -8.86 -3.60 -9.80
CA ALA A 7 -7.60 -4.10 -9.26
C ALA A 7 -7.31 -3.59 -7.84
N LEU A 8 -7.64 -2.34 -7.57
CA LEU A 8 -7.49 -1.73 -6.25
C LEU A 8 -8.53 -2.27 -5.27
N ILE A 9 -9.79 -2.38 -5.70
CA ILE A 9 -10.87 -2.95 -4.88
C ILE A 9 -10.55 -4.40 -4.51
N PHE A 10 -10.11 -5.22 -5.49
CA PHE A 10 -9.68 -6.60 -5.21
C PHE A 10 -8.52 -6.63 -4.20
N GLY A 11 -7.55 -5.71 -4.34
CA GLY A 11 -6.44 -5.57 -3.41
C GLY A 11 -6.91 -5.25 -1.99
N SER A 12 -7.76 -4.24 -1.81
CA SER A 12 -8.31 -3.87 -0.50
C SER A 12 -9.13 -5.00 0.12
N SER A 13 -10.01 -5.65 -0.67
CA SER A 13 -10.78 -6.82 -0.21
C SER A 13 -9.88 -7.98 0.21
N TRP A 14 -8.75 -8.17 -0.51
CA TRP A 14 -7.75 -9.18 -0.15
C TRP A 14 -7.06 -8.86 1.17
N HIS A 15 -6.71 -7.58 1.43
CA HIS A 15 -6.12 -7.15 2.69
C HIS A 15 -7.07 -7.40 3.87
N ASP A 16 -8.34 -7.01 3.76
CA ASP A 16 -9.35 -7.25 4.81
C ASP A 16 -9.57 -8.75 5.08
N ALA A 17 -9.50 -9.58 4.04
CA ALA A 17 -9.53 -11.03 4.21
C ALA A 17 -8.27 -11.56 4.92
N GLN A 18 -7.09 -11.02 4.62
CA GLN A 18 -5.84 -11.39 5.29
C GLN A 18 -5.83 -10.97 6.76
N ASP A 19 -6.53 -9.90 7.14
CA ASP A 19 -6.71 -9.51 8.55
C ASP A 19 -7.43 -10.60 9.34
N ILE A 20 -8.47 -11.20 8.74
CA ILE A 20 -9.18 -12.33 9.33
C ILE A 20 -8.26 -13.56 9.41
N VAL A 21 -7.55 -13.90 8.31
CA VAL A 21 -6.65 -15.06 8.29
C VAL A 21 -5.61 -14.97 9.40
N TRP A 22 -4.91 -13.86 9.51
CA TRP A 22 -3.85 -13.68 10.50
C TRP A 22 -4.37 -13.47 11.91
N GLY A 23 -5.46 -12.72 12.08
CA GLY A 23 -6.04 -12.42 13.39
C GLY A 23 -6.69 -13.62 14.09
N TYR A 24 -7.11 -14.60 13.30
CA TYR A 24 -7.87 -15.75 13.82
C TYR A 24 -7.23 -17.11 13.51
N SER A 25 -6.05 -17.17 12.94
CA SER A 25 -5.34 -18.40 12.52
C SER A 25 -5.19 -19.45 13.61
N LYS A 26 -5.12 -19.03 14.89
CA LYS A 26 -5.00 -19.94 16.05
C LYS A 26 -6.35 -20.32 16.68
N LYS A 27 -7.47 -19.77 16.19
CA LYS A 27 -8.79 -19.94 16.81
C LYS A 27 -9.73 -20.82 16.00
N PHE A 28 -9.54 -20.91 14.70
CA PHE A 28 -10.44 -21.61 13.79
C PHE A 28 -9.73 -22.71 13.02
N SER A 29 -10.52 -23.69 12.52
CA SER A 29 -10.02 -24.64 11.53
C SER A 29 -9.64 -23.90 10.25
N ARG A 30 -8.84 -24.53 9.40
CA ARG A 30 -8.45 -23.96 8.11
C ARG A 30 -9.66 -23.65 7.23
N GLU A 31 -10.63 -24.53 7.23
CA GLU A 31 -11.87 -24.45 6.45
C GLU A 31 -12.71 -23.26 6.92
N ASP A 32 -12.96 -23.16 8.23
CA ASP A 32 -13.72 -22.06 8.84
C ASP A 32 -12.99 -20.72 8.64
N LEU A 33 -11.68 -20.73 8.78
CA LEU A 33 -10.84 -19.53 8.60
C LEU A 33 -10.92 -18.99 7.15
N ALA A 34 -10.83 -19.88 6.16
CA ALA A 34 -10.96 -19.51 4.76
C ALA A 34 -12.36 -18.98 4.41
N GLU A 35 -13.40 -19.56 5.03
CA GLU A 35 -14.78 -19.08 4.84
C GLU A 35 -14.99 -17.69 5.47
N LEU A 36 -14.55 -17.48 6.71
CA LEU A 36 -14.60 -16.17 7.37
C LEU A 36 -13.84 -15.09 6.58
N ALA A 37 -12.67 -15.44 6.07
CA ALA A 37 -11.87 -14.54 5.23
C ALA A 37 -12.59 -14.23 3.91
N SER A 38 -13.26 -15.21 3.31
CA SER A 38 -14.07 -15.01 2.10
C SER A 38 -15.27 -14.09 2.36
N MET A 39 -15.89 -14.20 3.52
CA MET A 39 -16.98 -13.30 3.94
C MET A 39 -16.46 -11.85 4.08
N SER A 40 -15.30 -11.65 4.68
CA SER A 40 -14.66 -10.34 4.79
C SER A 40 -14.32 -9.74 3.42
N PHE A 41 -13.73 -10.55 2.53
CA PHE A 41 -13.49 -10.15 1.15
C PHE A 41 -14.76 -9.67 0.45
N ASN A 42 -15.82 -10.49 0.53
CA ASN A 42 -17.10 -10.20 -0.13
C ASN A 42 -17.74 -8.93 0.39
N LYS A 43 -17.65 -8.68 1.70
CA LYS A 43 -18.17 -7.47 2.33
C LYS A 43 -17.53 -6.22 1.72
N THR A 44 -16.20 -6.14 1.71
CA THR A 44 -15.47 -5.00 1.16
C THR A 44 -15.71 -4.85 -0.34
N TRP A 45 -15.81 -5.96 -1.07
CA TRP A 45 -16.13 -5.96 -2.49
C TRP A 45 -17.51 -5.34 -2.78
N GLU A 46 -18.55 -5.73 -2.02
CA GLU A 46 -19.91 -5.18 -2.14
C GLU A 46 -20.00 -3.73 -1.67
N GLU A 47 -19.31 -3.35 -0.60
CA GLU A 47 -19.26 -1.97 -0.10
C GLU A 47 -18.67 -1.00 -1.14
N ASN A 48 -17.84 -1.50 -2.05
CA ASN A 48 -17.34 -0.75 -3.21
C ASN A 48 -18.26 -0.83 -4.44
N GLY A 49 -19.50 -1.31 -4.28
CA GLY A 49 -20.53 -1.33 -5.32
C GLY A 49 -20.34 -2.42 -6.38
N LEU A 50 -19.53 -3.46 -6.11
CA LEU A 50 -19.28 -4.54 -7.06
C LEU A 50 -20.16 -5.77 -6.76
N PRO A 51 -20.68 -6.48 -7.79
CA PRO A 51 -21.58 -7.61 -7.60
C PRO A 51 -20.79 -8.87 -7.20
N LEU A 52 -21.34 -9.67 -6.26
CA LEU A 52 -20.81 -11.00 -5.95
C LEU A 52 -21.07 -12.01 -7.07
N ASN A 53 -22.27 -11.95 -7.66
CA ASN A 53 -22.65 -12.77 -8.78
C ASN A 53 -22.36 -12.01 -10.08
N ILE A 54 -21.25 -12.33 -10.73
CA ILE A 54 -20.83 -11.69 -11.96
C ILE A 54 -21.50 -12.41 -13.15
N PRO A 55 -22.34 -11.71 -13.94
CA PRO A 55 -22.94 -12.28 -15.14
C PRO A 55 -21.88 -12.71 -16.16
N LEU A 56 -22.13 -13.80 -16.89
CA LEU A 56 -21.20 -14.33 -17.89
C LEU A 56 -20.78 -13.30 -18.94
N GLU A 57 -21.71 -12.45 -19.37
CA GLU A 57 -21.44 -11.36 -20.31
C GLU A 57 -20.46 -10.31 -19.78
N SER A 58 -20.38 -10.17 -18.47
CA SER A 58 -19.50 -9.20 -17.78
C SER A 58 -18.21 -9.85 -17.25
N GLU A 59 -18.09 -11.18 -17.30
CA GLU A 59 -16.96 -11.91 -16.73
C GLU A 59 -15.61 -11.41 -17.26
N GLY A 60 -15.54 -11.09 -18.54
CA GLY A 60 -14.33 -10.59 -19.18
C GLY A 60 -13.79 -9.28 -18.60
N TYR A 61 -14.69 -8.45 -18.07
CA TYR A 61 -14.34 -7.17 -17.43
C TYR A 61 -13.72 -7.37 -16.04
N TYR A 62 -14.23 -8.33 -15.27
CA TYR A 62 -13.77 -8.59 -13.91
C TYR A 62 -12.56 -9.53 -13.85
N ALA A 63 -12.53 -10.55 -14.72
CA ALA A 63 -11.53 -11.62 -14.67
C ALA A 63 -10.08 -11.09 -14.86
N PRO A 64 -9.13 -11.62 -14.10
CA PRO A 64 -9.23 -12.72 -13.14
C PRO A 64 -9.66 -12.31 -11.73
N ARG A 65 -10.08 -11.08 -11.50
CA ARG A 65 -10.39 -10.54 -10.17
C ARG A 65 -11.87 -10.69 -9.86
N THR A 66 -12.25 -11.86 -9.36
CA THR A 66 -13.64 -12.18 -8.98
C THR A 66 -13.71 -12.73 -7.56
N PRO A 67 -14.85 -12.60 -6.86
CA PRO A 67 -15.05 -13.19 -5.53
C PRO A 67 -14.83 -14.70 -5.50
N ASN A 68 -15.26 -15.42 -6.55
CA ASN A 68 -15.07 -16.87 -6.63
C ASN A 68 -13.59 -17.25 -6.69
N ILE A 69 -12.78 -16.55 -7.49
CA ILE A 69 -11.34 -16.77 -7.54
C ILE A 69 -10.71 -16.41 -6.21
N ALA A 70 -11.11 -15.30 -5.58
CA ALA A 70 -10.60 -14.91 -4.26
C ALA A 70 -10.88 -15.97 -3.20
N ARG A 71 -12.06 -16.57 -3.18
CA ARG A 71 -12.43 -17.65 -2.24
C ARG A 71 -11.51 -18.86 -2.39
N GLU A 72 -11.26 -19.31 -3.62
CA GLU A 72 -10.34 -20.43 -3.87
C GLU A 72 -8.89 -20.07 -3.49
N MET A 73 -8.46 -18.84 -3.80
CA MET A 73 -7.15 -18.35 -3.38
C MET A 73 -7.02 -18.31 -1.85
N LEU A 74 -8.03 -17.85 -1.10
CA LEU A 74 -8.00 -17.79 0.37
C LEU A 74 -7.88 -19.18 0.99
N TYR A 75 -8.63 -20.15 0.47
CA TYR A 75 -8.51 -21.54 0.92
C TYR A 75 -7.09 -22.09 0.69
N ASN A 76 -6.55 -21.91 -0.51
CA ASN A 76 -5.20 -22.35 -0.87
C ASN A 76 -4.12 -21.57 -0.12
N TYR A 77 -4.36 -20.29 0.19
CA TYR A 77 -3.45 -19.49 1.01
C TYR A 77 -3.31 -20.07 2.42
N CYS A 78 -4.42 -20.41 3.05
CA CYS A 78 -4.41 -21.05 4.37
C CYS A 78 -3.63 -22.38 4.37
N ILE A 79 -3.69 -23.16 3.29
CA ILE A 79 -2.87 -24.36 3.11
C ILE A 79 -1.37 -23.98 2.95
N SER A 80 -1.08 -23.07 2.03
CA SER A 80 0.29 -22.67 1.69
C SER A 80 1.04 -22.04 2.88
N ARG A 81 0.33 -21.34 3.75
CA ARG A 81 0.88 -20.65 4.93
C ARG A 81 0.61 -21.37 6.25
N GLU A 82 0.07 -22.58 6.23
CA GLU A 82 -0.37 -23.30 7.43
C GLU A 82 0.68 -23.31 8.55
N ARG A 83 1.92 -23.63 8.23
CA ARG A 83 3.00 -23.66 9.21
C ARG A 83 3.24 -22.26 9.81
N MET A 84 3.36 -21.25 8.97
CA MET A 84 3.63 -19.88 9.43
C MET A 84 2.46 -19.33 10.26
N LEU A 85 1.23 -19.58 9.83
CA LEU A 85 0.01 -19.19 10.56
C LEU A 85 -0.09 -19.84 11.96
N LYS A 86 0.41 -21.07 12.12
CA LYS A 86 0.45 -21.76 13.41
C LYS A 86 1.59 -21.30 14.32
N GLU A 87 2.78 -21.06 13.74
CA GLU A 87 4.01 -20.79 14.50
C GLU A 87 4.21 -19.29 14.80
N ALA A 88 3.77 -18.40 13.91
CA ALA A 88 3.96 -16.97 14.10
C ALA A 88 3.08 -16.41 15.23
N GLU A 89 3.62 -15.45 15.96
CA GLU A 89 2.86 -14.62 16.90
C GLU A 89 2.52 -13.30 16.21
N VAL A 90 1.21 -13.00 16.10
CA VAL A 90 0.76 -11.75 15.51
C VAL A 90 0.85 -10.65 16.56
N VAL A 91 1.71 -9.69 16.32
CA VAL A 91 1.95 -8.53 17.21
C VAL A 91 0.96 -7.43 16.92
N ALA A 92 0.72 -7.15 15.64
CA ALA A 92 -0.24 -6.13 15.20
C ALA A 92 -0.79 -6.43 13.80
N ILE A 93 -1.97 -5.92 13.54
CA ILE A 93 -2.67 -5.95 12.22
C ILE A 93 -3.09 -4.51 11.93
N GLU A 94 -2.90 -4.07 10.67
CA GLU A 94 -3.26 -2.74 10.18
C GLU A 94 -2.74 -1.63 11.12
N GLN A 95 -1.46 -1.75 11.53
CA GLN A 95 -0.88 -0.85 12.51
C GLN A 95 -0.48 0.49 11.89
N PRO A 96 -1.20 1.57 12.21
CA PRO A 96 -0.77 2.91 11.83
C PRO A 96 0.47 3.32 12.63
N PHE A 97 1.35 4.08 12.01
CA PHE A 97 2.51 4.66 12.66
C PHE A 97 2.80 6.07 12.14
N ALA A 98 3.37 6.90 12.99
CA ALA A 98 4.02 8.15 12.63
C ALA A 98 5.37 8.21 13.35
N VAL A 99 6.42 8.45 12.59
CA VAL A 99 7.78 8.60 13.13
C VAL A 99 8.39 9.91 12.62
N PRO A 100 9.07 10.69 13.47
CA PRO A 100 9.68 11.93 13.02
C PRO A 100 10.79 11.65 12.01
N ILE A 101 10.89 12.49 10.98
CA ILE A 101 12.03 12.44 10.07
C ILE A 101 13.24 13.07 10.77
N PRO A 102 14.36 12.34 10.88
CA PRO A 102 15.55 12.85 11.57
C PRO A 102 16.03 14.21 11.03
N ASP A 103 16.36 15.14 11.91
CA ASP A 103 16.83 16.49 11.60
C ASP A 103 15.88 17.36 10.77
N MET A 104 14.58 17.02 10.73
CA MET A 104 13.53 17.78 10.04
C MET A 104 12.34 18.04 10.99
N PRO A 105 12.42 19.03 11.88
CA PRO A 105 11.33 19.34 12.80
C PRO A 105 10.00 19.59 12.08
N GLY A 106 8.91 19.04 12.59
CA GLY A 106 7.58 19.17 12.01
C GLY A 106 7.28 18.24 10.82
N HIS A 107 8.26 17.43 10.38
CA HIS A 107 8.06 16.47 9.30
C HIS A 107 8.01 15.04 9.84
N TRP A 108 7.03 14.29 9.36
CA TRP A 108 6.73 12.94 9.82
C TRP A 108 6.70 11.97 8.62
N TYR A 109 7.28 10.80 8.83
CA TYR A 109 7.01 9.66 7.98
C TYR A 109 5.85 8.87 8.59
N ILE A 110 4.76 8.79 7.85
CA ILE A 110 3.53 8.13 8.29
C ILE A 110 3.19 6.97 7.37
N GLY A 111 2.54 5.96 7.91
CA GLY A 111 2.09 4.81 7.17
C GLY A 111 1.26 3.87 8.01
N ARG A 112 0.90 2.73 7.42
CA ARG A 112 0.20 1.65 8.06
C ARG A 112 0.84 0.33 7.65
N LEU A 113 1.28 -0.45 8.64
CA LEU A 113 1.86 -1.77 8.43
C LEU A 113 0.73 -2.79 8.35
N ASP A 114 0.69 -3.60 7.30
CA ASP A 114 -0.37 -4.61 7.15
C ASP A 114 -0.35 -5.56 8.34
N LYS A 115 0.79 -6.19 8.62
CA LYS A 115 0.96 -7.04 9.80
C LYS A 115 2.36 -6.94 10.37
N VAL A 116 2.44 -7.04 11.68
CA VAL A 116 3.70 -7.24 12.39
C VAL A 116 3.63 -8.58 13.09
N VAL A 117 4.62 -9.43 12.85
CA VAL A 117 4.64 -10.78 13.39
C VAL A 117 6.01 -11.13 13.97
N ASP A 118 6.00 -11.93 15.03
CA ASP A 118 7.21 -12.59 15.54
C ASP A 118 7.22 -14.02 14.98
N TYR A 119 8.22 -14.34 14.15
CA TYR A 119 8.38 -15.67 13.53
C TYR A 119 9.85 -16.04 13.43
N ASN A 120 10.21 -17.29 13.82
CA ASN A 120 11.58 -17.77 13.84
C ASN A 120 12.55 -16.83 14.61
N ALA A 121 12.15 -16.36 15.77
CA ALA A 121 12.89 -15.40 16.61
C ALA A 121 13.20 -14.06 15.92
N GLN A 122 12.46 -13.69 14.90
CA GLN A 122 12.58 -12.43 14.17
C GLN A 122 11.27 -11.69 14.23
N ARG A 123 11.32 -10.35 14.42
CA ARG A 123 10.18 -9.47 14.20
C ARG A 123 10.15 -9.00 12.76
N LEU A 124 9.07 -9.26 12.08
CA LEU A 124 8.90 -9.03 10.64
C LEU A 124 7.66 -8.18 10.38
N VAL A 125 7.74 -7.32 9.38
CA VAL A 125 6.56 -6.74 8.75
C VAL A 125 6.16 -7.64 7.59
N LEU A 126 4.90 -8.03 7.52
CA LEU A 126 4.33 -8.69 6.35
C LEU A 126 3.52 -7.66 5.56
N GLU A 127 3.80 -7.60 4.27
CA GLU A 127 3.10 -6.74 3.31
C GLU A 127 2.40 -7.62 2.27
N HIS A 128 1.08 -7.63 2.26
CA HIS A 128 0.30 -8.44 1.32
C HIS A 128 0.14 -7.74 -0.02
N LYS A 129 0.43 -8.45 -1.11
CA LYS A 129 0.27 -7.91 -2.46
C LYS A 129 -0.40 -8.89 -3.40
N THR A 130 -1.40 -8.44 -4.12
CA THR A 130 -1.98 -9.17 -5.24
C THR A 130 -1.38 -8.71 -6.56
N THR A 131 -1.16 -9.63 -7.48
CA THR A 131 -0.61 -9.31 -8.80
C THR A 131 -1.16 -10.24 -9.87
N THR A 132 -1.23 -9.74 -11.11
CA THR A 132 -1.45 -10.57 -12.32
C THR A 132 -0.17 -10.73 -13.14
N ALA A 133 0.99 -10.32 -12.59
CA ALA A 133 2.28 -10.38 -13.27
C ALA A 133 2.88 -11.79 -13.15
N TYR A 134 2.59 -12.66 -14.10
CA TYR A 134 3.14 -14.02 -14.20
C TYR A 134 4.08 -14.17 -15.40
N ALA A 135 5.11 -15.00 -15.26
CA ALA A 135 6.03 -15.37 -16.34
C ALA A 135 5.51 -16.60 -17.11
N THR A 136 5.14 -17.65 -16.37
CA THR A 136 4.44 -18.85 -16.82
C THR A 136 3.33 -19.15 -15.84
N ILE A 137 2.41 -20.04 -16.20
CA ILE A 137 1.28 -20.40 -15.31
C ILE A 137 1.79 -20.80 -13.93
N GLY A 138 1.32 -20.13 -12.90
CA GLY A 138 1.69 -20.37 -11.51
C GLY A 138 3.02 -19.76 -11.04
N ASN A 139 3.77 -19.06 -11.90
CA ASN A 139 5.06 -18.46 -11.56
C ASN A 139 5.03 -16.92 -11.67
N PHE A 140 5.49 -16.25 -10.64
CA PHE A 140 5.66 -14.80 -10.64
C PHE A 140 6.73 -14.34 -11.63
N ARG A 141 6.55 -13.18 -12.23
CA ARG A 141 7.60 -12.54 -13.02
C ARG A 141 8.76 -12.13 -12.11
N SER A 142 9.99 -12.33 -12.58
CA SER A 142 11.19 -11.96 -11.83
C SER A 142 11.26 -10.46 -11.55
N ASP A 143 10.93 -9.62 -12.54
CA ASP A 143 10.91 -8.17 -12.39
C ASP A 143 9.91 -7.70 -11.32
N TRP A 144 8.76 -8.39 -11.15
CA TRP A 144 7.85 -8.11 -10.05
C TRP A 144 8.49 -8.44 -8.70
N VAL A 145 9.18 -9.57 -8.59
CA VAL A 145 9.87 -9.99 -7.36
C VAL A 145 11.00 -9.01 -7.03
N ASP A 146 11.84 -8.72 -8.02
CA ASP A 146 13.04 -7.90 -7.85
C ASP A 146 12.71 -6.43 -7.55
N SER A 147 11.56 -5.93 -8.05
CA SER A 147 11.13 -4.55 -7.83
C SER A 147 10.93 -4.20 -6.34
N TRP A 148 10.63 -5.19 -5.50
CA TRP A 148 10.43 -4.96 -4.07
C TRP A 148 11.72 -4.61 -3.32
N PHE A 149 12.88 -5.08 -3.80
CA PHE A 149 14.17 -4.75 -3.19
C PHE A 149 14.47 -3.26 -3.17
N MET A 150 14.05 -2.53 -4.20
CA MET A 150 14.28 -1.09 -4.30
C MET A 150 13.04 -0.26 -3.93
N SER A 151 11.97 -0.91 -3.49
CA SER A 151 10.72 -0.26 -3.13
C SER A 151 10.89 0.75 -1.99
N ALA A 152 10.45 1.99 -2.21
CA ALA A 152 10.41 3.01 -1.18
C ALA A 152 9.46 2.61 -0.02
N GLN A 153 8.34 1.93 -0.32
CA GLN A 153 7.40 1.41 0.68
C GLN A 153 8.10 0.42 1.63
N VAL A 154 8.86 -0.54 1.09
CA VAL A 154 9.56 -1.56 1.89
C VAL A 154 10.64 -0.92 2.77
N LYS A 155 11.42 0.03 2.23
CA LYS A 155 12.40 0.80 3.01
C LYS A 155 11.74 1.59 4.12
N GLY A 156 10.64 2.27 3.78
CA GLY A 156 9.88 3.07 4.74
C GLY A 156 9.25 2.22 5.85
N TYR A 157 8.75 1.04 5.53
CA TYR A 157 8.21 0.12 6.52
C TYR A 157 9.29 -0.48 7.44
N GLN A 158 10.47 -0.80 6.89
CA GLN A 158 11.58 -1.24 7.72
C GLN A 158 12.08 -0.09 8.62
N PHE A 159 12.16 1.13 8.11
CA PHE A 159 12.53 2.32 8.89
C PHE A 159 11.49 2.66 9.96
N GLY A 160 10.22 2.88 9.55
CA GLY A 160 9.14 3.26 10.45
C GLY A 160 8.82 2.17 11.47
N GLY A 161 8.71 0.92 11.03
CA GLY A 161 8.50 -0.23 11.91
C GLY A 161 9.66 -0.42 12.90
N GLY A 162 10.90 -0.20 12.44
CA GLY A 162 12.10 -0.27 13.28
C GLY A 162 12.11 0.77 14.38
N LEU A 163 11.70 2.02 14.11
CA LEU A 163 11.57 3.06 15.11
C LEU A 163 10.38 2.82 16.06
N TYR A 164 9.27 2.33 15.53
CA TYR A 164 8.05 2.12 16.31
C TYR A 164 8.15 0.90 17.23
N TYR A 165 8.72 -0.21 16.78
CA TYR A 165 8.83 -1.47 17.52
C TYR A 165 10.23 -1.73 18.11
N GLY A 166 11.19 -0.83 17.87
CA GLY A 166 12.57 -0.95 18.37
C GLY A 166 13.46 -1.92 17.62
N ASN A 167 12.90 -2.93 16.94
CA ASN A 167 13.66 -3.88 16.13
C ASN A 167 12.75 -4.59 15.13
N VAL A 168 12.90 -4.31 13.86
CA VAL A 168 12.29 -5.04 12.75
C VAL A 168 13.38 -5.61 11.88
N ASN A 169 13.43 -6.94 11.77
CA ASN A 169 14.49 -7.65 11.04
C ASN A 169 14.35 -7.55 9.52
N GLY A 170 13.14 -7.24 9.04
CA GLY A 170 12.88 -7.05 7.61
C GLY A 170 11.40 -6.93 7.31
N VAL A 171 11.12 -6.72 6.03
CA VAL A 171 9.78 -6.70 5.45
C VAL A 171 9.67 -7.89 4.51
N TRP A 172 8.67 -8.73 4.70
CA TRP A 172 8.38 -9.84 3.79
C TRP A 172 7.16 -9.47 2.96
N VAL A 173 7.34 -9.38 1.65
CA VAL A 173 6.23 -9.19 0.74
C VAL A 173 5.59 -10.54 0.44
N ASP A 174 4.35 -10.71 0.88
CA ASP A 174 3.56 -11.92 0.67
C ASP A 174 2.67 -11.75 -0.57
N GLY A 175 3.21 -12.20 -1.70
CA GLY A 175 2.57 -12.09 -3.00
C GLY A 175 1.54 -13.18 -3.23
N ALA A 176 0.37 -12.79 -3.74
CA ALA A 176 -0.68 -13.67 -4.23
C ALA A 176 -0.90 -13.43 -5.73
N LEU A 177 -0.72 -14.47 -6.55
CA LEU A 177 -0.90 -14.38 -7.99
C LEU A 177 -2.37 -14.60 -8.37
N VAL A 178 -3.01 -13.54 -8.83
CA VAL A 178 -4.40 -13.60 -9.31
C VAL A 178 -4.43 -14.07 -10.76
N HIS A 179 -4.91 -15.29 -10.98
CA HIS A 179 -4.92 -15.93 -12.28
C HIS A 179 -6.23 -16.69 -12.53
N ARG A 180 -6.67 -16.81 -13.80
CA ARG A 180 -7.95 -17.45 -14.16
C ARG A 180 -8.01 -18.96 -13.89
N LYS A 181 -6.87 -19.64 -13.80
CA LYS A 181 -6.79 -21.11 -13.78
C LYS A 181 -5.96 -21.66 -12.62
N VAL A 182 -5.18 -20.82 -11.95
CA VAL A 182 -4.26 -21.21 -10.87
C VAL A 182 -4.54 -20.30 -9.68
N HIS A 183 -4.90 -20.89 -8.56
CA HIS A 183 -5.36 -20.16 -7.37
C HIS A 183 -4.54 -20.53 -6.12
N ASP A 184 -3.39 -21.19 -6.32
CA ASP A 184 -2.48 -21.68 -5.27
C ASP A 184 -1.05 -21.12 -5.41
N ALA A 185 -0.86 -20.11 -6.24
CA ALA A 185 0.44 -19.50 -6.47
C ALA A 185 0.67 -18.31 -5.52
N PHE A 186 1.48 -18.56 -4.47
CA PHE A 186 1.88 -17.59 -3.46
C PHE A 186 3.39 -17.54 -3.33
N LYS A 187 3.93 -16.36 -3.06
CA LYS A 187 5.37 -16.17 -2.92
C LYS A 187 5.72 -15.21 -1.79
N LEU A 188 6.50 -15.69 -0.82
CA LEU A 188 7.16 -14.82 0.14
C LEU A 188 8.45 -14.25 -0.47
N VAL A 189 8.60 -12.94 -0.43
CA VAL A 189 9.80 -12.22 -0.84
C VAL A 189 10.39 -11.56 0.40
N PRO A 190 11.37 -12.22 1.07
CA PRO A 190 12.01 -11.66 2.24
C PRO A 190 12.98 -10.56 1.84
N ILE A 191 12.85 -9.39 2.46
CA ILE A 191 13.68 -8.22 2.19
C ILE A 191 14.18 -7.68 3.52
N SER A 192 15.49 -7.47 3.59
CA SER A 192 16.12 -6.76 4.71
C SER A 192 17.18 -5.83 4.14
N HIS A 193 17.02 -4.54 4.39
CA HIS A 193 17.98 -3.53 3.98
C HIS A 193 18.99 -3.30 5.09
N ASN A 194 20.24 -3.14 4.70
CA ASN A 194 21.29 -2.72 5.61
C ASN A 194 21.12 -1.23 5.99
N PHE A 195 21.80 -0.83 7.02
CA PHE A 195 21.73 0.55 7.53
C PHE A 195 22.09 1.61 6.48
N THR A 196 23.06 1.33 5.59
CA THR A 196 23.50 2.26 4.54
C THR A 196 22.37 2.57 3.57
N LEU A 197 21.67 1.54 3.07
CA LEU A 197 20.55 1.71 2.14
C LEU A 197 19.36 2.44 2.77
N LEU A 198 19.08 2.18 4.05
CA LEU A 198 18.03 2.93 4.77
C LEU A 198 18.44 4.38 4.99
N LYS A 199 19.71 4.63 5.33
CA LYS A 199 20.23 5.99 5.48
C LYS A 199 20.17 6.75 4.16
N GLU A 200 20.61 6.16 3.06
CA GLU A 200 20.51 6.77 1.72
C GLU A 200 19.06 7.11 1.35
N TRP A 201 18.13 6.22 1.66
CA TRP A 201 16.71 6.47 1.41
C TRP A 201 16.18 7.64 2.24
N ILE A 202 16.51 7.74 3.54
CA ILE A 202 16.03 8.83 4.38
C ILE A 202 16.68 10.18 3.98
N GLU A 203 17.97 10.20 3.63
CA GLU A 203 18.62 11.41 3.15
C GLU A 203 18.03 11.88 1.80
N GLY A 204 17.69 10.94 0.92
CA GLY A 204 16.97 11.24 -0.33
C GLY A 204 15.57 11.83 -0.04
N THR A 205 14.85 11.27 0.95
CA THR A 205 13.54 11.79 1.39
C THR A 205 13.66 13.21 1.92
N LYS A 206 14.67 13.50 2.77
CA LYS A 206 14.95 14.86 3.26
C LYS A 206 15.23 15.84 2.12
N ALA A 207 15.99 15.41 1.11
CA ALA A 207 16.30 16.25 -0.05
C ALA A 207 15.01 16.61 -0.83
N TRP A 208 14.11 15.64 -1.04
CA TRP A 208 12.80 15.88 -1.64
C TRP A 208 11.95 16.86 -0.84
N ILE A 209 11.87 16.70 0.48
CA ILE A 209 11.10 17.61 1.35
C ILE A 209 11.64 19.04 1.24
N LYS A 210 12.96 19.22 1.30
CA LYS A 210 13.59 20.55 1.13
C LYS A 210 13.25 21.17 -0.20
N GLN A 211 13.38 20.41 -1.29
CA GLN A 211 13.04 20.90 -2.63
C GLN A 211 11.58 21.34 -2.69
N ILE A 212 10.65 20.53 -2.21
CA ILE A 212 9.21 20.87 -2.20
C ILE A 212 8.97 22.16 -1.41
N SER A 213 9.56 22.29 -0.22
CA SER A 213 9.41 23.48 0.62
C SER A 213 9.95 24.74 -0.06
N GLU A 214 11.12 24.67 -0.71
CA GLU A 214 11.71 25.78 -1.46
C GLU A 214 10.84 26.18 -2.67
N GLU A 215 10.27 25.19 -3.35
CA GLU A 215 9.36 25.42 -4.48
C GLU A 215 8.04 26.05 -4.02
N GLU A 216 7.48 25.61 -2.89
CA GLU A 216 6.29 26.22 -2.28
C GLU A 216 6.52 27.68 -1.82
N GLU A 217 7.65 27.95 -1.17
CA GLU A 217 8.02 29.31 -0.78
C GLU A 217 8.15 30.22 -2.01
N THR A 218 8.76 29.70 -3.07
CA THR A 218 8.90 30.43 -4.33
C THR A 218 7.54 30.69 -4.96
N PHE A 219 6.66 29.70 -5.01
CA PHE A 219 5.29 29.88 -5.51
C PHE A 219 4.50 30.93 -4.71
N LYS A 220 4.58 30.87 -3.38
CA LYS A 220 3.94 31.88 -2.51
C LYS A 220 4.45 33.29 -2.76
N ARG A 221 5.75 33.46 -3.00
CA ARG A 221 6.37 34.75 -3.29
C ARG A 221 6.00 35.30 -4.66
N GLU A 222 6.00 34.46 -5.69
CA GLU A 222 5.71 34.88 -7.09
C GLU A 222 4.20 35.00 -7.37
N GLY A 223 3.35 34.32 -6.57
CA GLY A 223 1.90 34.29 -6.75
C GLY A 223 1.41 33.59 -8.03
N LYS A 224 2.28 32.84 -8.68
CA LYS A 224 2.00 32.10 -9.93
C LYS A 224 3.03 31.01 -10.18
N LEU A 225 2.66 30.03 -11.01
CA LEU A 225 3.61 29.05 -11.53
C LEU A 225 4.60 29.73 -12.49
N ILE A 226 5.88 29.49 -12.26
CA ILE A 226 6.96 29.91 -13.16
C ILE A 226 7.67 28.67 -13.73
N PRO A 227 8.30 28.77 -14.92
CA PRO A 227 9.02 27.66 -15.52
C PRO A 227 10.06 27.06 -14.59
N GLY A 228 10.01 25.73 -14.42
CA GLY A 228 10.91 24.97 -13.54
C GLY A 228 10.42 24.74 -12.12
N LEU A 229 9.34 25.41 -11.70
CA LEU A 229 8.69 25.18 -10.42
C LEU A 229 7.71 23.98 -10.53
N PHE A 230 7.73 23.06 -9.58
CA PHE A 230 6.91 21.83 -9.59
C PHE A 230 7.00 21.08 -10.92
N LYS A 231 8.21 20.61 -11.26
CA LYS A 231 8.50 19.94 -12.53
C LYS A 231 7.53 18.80 -12.80
N ARG A 232 6.96 18.80 -13.99
CA ARG A 232 6.12 17.69 -14.46
C ARG A 232 6.97 16.42 -14.58
N ASN A 233 6.43 15.31 -14.12
CA ASN A 233 7.03 14.01 -14.32
C ASN A 233 6.44 13.36 -15.58
N ASP A 234 6.97 13.75 -16.74
CA ASP A 234 6.45 13.33 -18.05
C ASP A 234 6.54 11.83 -18.27
N GLU A 235 7.50 11.15 -17.64
CA GLU A 235 7.63 9.70 -17.70
C GLU A 235 6.48 8.96 -17.00
N SER A 236 5.75 9.63 -16.09
CA SER A 236 4.60 9.07 -15.39
C SER A 236 3.25 9.35 -16.08
N CYS A 237 3.25 10.04 -17.22
CA CYS A 237 2.02 10.34 -17.96
C CYS A 237 1.34 9.08 -18.52
N PHE A 238 2.13 8.05 -18.85
CA PHE A 238 1.65 6.75 -19.33
C PHE A 238 2.36 5.63 -18.56
N GLY A 239 1.71 5.14 -17.54
CA GLY A 239 2.27 4.11 -16.67
C GLY A 239 1.58 2.75 -16.84
N LYS A 240 1.96 1.81 -15.98
CA LYS A 240 1.41 0.45 -15.91
C LYS A 240 -0.12 0.38 -15.82
N TYR A 241 -0.74 1.41 -15.26
CA TYR A 241 -2.18 1.47 -15.02
C TYR A 241 -2.94 2.34 -16.04
N GLY A 242 -2.28 2.71 -17.15
CA GLY A 242 -2.86 3.55 -18.20
C GLY A 242 -2.35 5.00 -18.16
N ALA A 243 -3.12 5.89 -18.81
CA ALA A 243 -2.81 7.31 -18.82
C ALA A 243 -3.04 7.96 -17.45
N CYS A 244 -2.19 8.92 -17.11
CA CYS A 244 -2.38 9.75 -15.92
C CYS A 244 -3.74 10.44 -15.97
N PRO A 245 -4.58 10.35 -14.93
CA PRO A 245 -5.91 10.98 -14.95
C PRO A 245 -5.87 12.51 -15.11
N PHE A 246 -4.75 13.15 -14.77
CA PHE A 246 -4.55 14.60 -14.90
C PHE A 246 -3.98 15.04 -16.25
N ILE A 247 -3.77 14.12 -17.21
CA ILE A 247 -3.09 14.42 -18.48
C ILE A 247 -3.80 15.52 -19.27
N ASP A 248 -5.13 15.52 -19.26
CA ASP A 248 -5.93 16.52 -19.98
C ASP A 248 -5.82 17.91 -19.35
N ILE A 249 -5.73 18.01 -18.02
CA ILE A 249 -5.46 19.26 -17.31
C ILE A 249 -4.05 19.76 -17.66
N CYS A 250 -3.05 18.87 -17.55
CA CYS A 250 -1.65 19.23 -17.83
C CYS A 250 -1.40 19.72 -19.24
N ARG A 251 -2.12 19.22 -20.26
CA ARG A 251 -1.91 19.62 -21.66
C ARG A 251 -2.76 20.80 -22.10
N SER A 252 -3.87 21.07 -21.41
CA SER A 252 -4.84 22.11 -21.79
C SER A 252 -4.68 23.42 -21.02
N MET A 253 -3.93 23.39 -19.92
CA MET A 253 -3.74 24.55 -19.04
C MET A 253 -2.26 24.90 -18.87
N ASP A 254 -1.95 26.19 -19.09
CA ASP A 254 -0.60 26.71 -18.82
C ASP A 254 -0.34 26.78 -17.31
N ASP A 255 -1.34 27.13 -16.53
CA ASP A 255 -1.25 27.30 -15.08
C ASP A 255 -2.47 26.67 -14.36
N PRO A 256 -2.39 25.38 -13.98
CA PRO A 256 -3.44 24.70 -13.24
C PRO A 256 -3.76 25.30 -11.86
N SER A 257 -2.84 26.11 -11.29
CA SER A 257 -3.09 26.78 -9.99
C SER A 257 -4.19 27.83 -10.03
N LYS A 258 -4.64 28.20 -11.24
CA LYS A 258 -5.73 29.17 -11.47
C LYS A 258 -7.11 28.52 -11.62
N LEU A 259 -7.23 27.22 -11.35
CA LEU A 259 -8.53 26.56 -11.29
C LEU A 259 -9.26 27.01 -10.02
N ASP A 260 -10.40 27.67 -10.19
CA ASP A 260 -11.27 28.10 -9.10
C ASP A 260 -12.13 26.92 -8.57
N GLU A 261 -12.39 25.91 -9.42
CA GLU A 261 -13.21 24.74 -9.10
C GLU A 261 -12.60 23.47 -9.70
N ALA A 262 -12.88 22.33 -9.07
CA ALA A 262 -12.48 21.04 -9.60
C ALA A 262 -13.12 20.78 -10.98
N PRO A 263 -12.35 20.40 -12.02
CA PRO A 263 -12.90 20.10 -13.33
C PRO A 263 -13.89 18.94 -13.30
N SER A 264 -14.76 18.85 -14.31
CA SER A 264 -15.70 17.72 -14.45
C SER A 264 -14.96 16.38 -14.38
N GLY A 265 -15.44 15.45 -13.54
CA GLY A 265 -14.80 14.16 -13.30
C GLY A 265 -13.75 14.17 -12.17
N PHE A 266 -13.55 15.30 -11.51
CA PHE A 266 -12.68 15.44 -10.34
C PHE A 266 -13.47 15.95 -9.15
N VAL A 267 -12.94 15.65 -7.96
CA VAL A 267 -13.38 16.22 -6.69
C VAL A 267 -12.16 16.78 -5.97
N GLU A 268 -12.36 17.86 -5.23
CA GLU A 268 -11.35 18.37 -4.31
C GLU A 268 -11.44 17.56 -3.02
N GLU A 269 -10.31 17.04 -2.57
CA GLU A 269 -10.20 16.24 -1.36
C GLU A 269 -8.99 16.71 -0.57
N HIS A 270 -9.20 16.99 0.71
CA HIS A 270 -8.12 17.32 1.63
C HIS A 270 -7.61 16.04 2.28
N TRP A 271 -6.32 15.81 2.13
CA TRP A 271 -5.67 14.66 2.72
C TRP A 271 -5.19 14.99 4.14
N GLU A 272 -5.89 14.42 5.14
CA GLU A 272 -5.60 14.58 6.56
C GLU A 272 -5.08 13.25 7.16
N PRO A 273 -3.81 12.89 6.90
CA PRO A 273 -3.29 11.56 7.18
C PRO A 273 -3.31 11.20 8.67
N PHE A 274 -3.11 12.17 9.55
CA PHE A 274 -3.14 11.90 10.99
C PHE A 274 -4.54 11.54 11.47
N SER A 275 -5.56 12.21 10.96
CA SER A 275 -6.96 11.91 11.26
C SER A 275 -7.37 10.57 10.67
N ILE A 276 -7.07 10.34 9.40
CA ILE A 276 -7.39 9.08 8.69
C ILE A 276 -6.79 7.87 9.40
N LEU A 277 -5.58 8.01 9.98
CA LEU A 277 -4.88 6.93 10.69
C LEU A 277 -5.12 6.93 12.20
N GLY A 278 -5.90 7.89 12.74
CA GLY A 278 -6.13 8.01 14.19
C GLY A 278 -4.87 8.35 14.99
N LEU A 279 -3.96 9.11 14.41
CA LEU A 279 -2.63 9.43 14.98
C LEU A 279 -2.55 10.83 15.59
N GLU A 280 -3.65 11.60 15.67
CA GLU A 280 -3.65 12.98 16.15
C GLU A 280 -3.06 13.11 17.58
N LYS A 281 -3.39 12.16 18.45
CA LYS A 281 -2.88 12.17 19.85
C LYS A 281 -1.38 11.94 19.92
N LEU A 282 -0.85 11.04 19.10
CA LEU A 282 0.57 10.73 19.07
C LEU A 282 1.41 11.95 18.67
N VAL A 283 0.92 12.73 17.71
CA VAL A 283 1.61 13.92 17.21
C VAL A 283 1.52 15.07 18.21
N ALA A 284 0.39 15.24 18.91
CA ALA A 284 0.23 16.24 19.94
C ALA A 284 1.21 16.01 21.13
N GLU A 285 1.33 14.76 21.60
CA GLU A 285 2.24 14.40 22.70
C GLU A 285 3.72 14.59 22.36
N THR A 286 4.12 14.38 21.09
CA THR A 286 5.51 14.54 20.66
C THR A 286 5.86 15.97 20.21
N GLY A 287 4.87 16.78 19.84
CA GLY A 287 5.02 18.19 19.51
C GLY A 287 5.31 19.07 20.74
N GLU A 288 4.75 18.71 21.89
CA GLU A 288 4.99 19.43 23.15
C GLU A 288 6.36 19.16 23.77
N SER A 289 6.99 18.02 23.47
CA SER A 289 8.32 17.66 24.02
C SER A 289 9.49 18.38 23.33
N ASN A 290 9.31 19.03 22.18
CA ASN A 290 10.34 19.76 21.45
C ASN A 290 10.30 21.29 21.69
N GLY A 291 9.43 21.77 22.57
CA GLY A 291 9.26 23.20 22.91
C GLY A 291 9.78 23.62 24.29
N SER A 292 10.59 22.81 24.96
CA SER A 292 11.20 23.14 26.26
C SER A 292 12.71 23.11 26.23
#